data_5e5f0fc60c5d79e55d3774269811f9d8
#
_entry.id   5e5f0fc60c5d79e55d3774269811f9d8
#
_cell.length_a   1.000
_cell.length_b   1.000
_cell.length_c   1.000
_cell.angle_alpha   90.00
_cell.angle_beta   90.00
_cell.angle_gamma   90.00
#
_symmetry.space_group_name_H-M   'P 1'
#
loop_
_entity.id
_entity.type
_entity.pdbx_description
1 polymer ?
#
loop_
_entity_poly.entity_id
_entity_poly.type
_entity_poly.pdbx_seq_one_letter_code
_entity_poly.pdbx_strand_id
1 'polypeptide(L)'
;MIRNVIFDWSGTLVDDLPAVWKATNFVLSQAEREEMTLEQFRAEFCLPFTKFYDRYVPHIPLPQLETWFHSQFKQAQDSVIELPHAREFLEFCRARGLRTFLLSTVHRDHFEVQKTTTGFGEFLDRPYIEVWDKRTKIHEILAENNLRPDETVFIGDMQHDIETAKHGGVHSCAVLTGYNGLEQLRAAEPDLIVEHLRELREILERNGLHLKAQLNPGEANGAPVVTVGALIFNDADEVLMIRTHKWSNLWGIPGGKIKWGESSVAALRREIKEETTLDITNIRFVLAQDCIQSKEFYRDAHFVLLNYTARCAGAPQVKLNEEAREYRWVTVTQALAMSINQPTRILLEAVVQQPQKAKGSSQKAKEKSNG
;
A
#
# COMPACT_ATOMS: atom_id res chain seq x y z
N MET A 1 12.54 5.82 22.85
CA MET A 1 13.18 4.77 22.01
C MET A 1 12.35 3.51 22.11
N ILE A 2 11.95 2.94 20.96
CA ILE A 2 11.14 1.73 20.92
C ILE A 2 11.96 0.53 21.39
N ARG A 3 11.36 -0.28 22.24
CA ARG A 3 11.89 -1.54 22.78
C ARG A 3 10.94 -2.71 22.59
N ASN A 4 9.65 -2.42 22.41
CA ASN A 4 8.61 -3.41 22.29
C ASN A 4 7.75 -3.11 21.07
N VAL A 5 7.40 -4.16 20.32
CA VAL A 5 6.55 -4.09 19.14
C VAL A 5 5.38 -5.04 19.35
N ILE A 6 4.17 -4.53 19.24
CA ILE A 6 2.94 -5.32 19.18
C ILE A 6 2.46 -5.27 17.74
N PHE A 7 2.21 -6.41 17.12
CA PHE A 7 1.70 -6.51 15.76
C PHE A 7 0.22 -6.93 15.76
N ASP A 8 -0.56 -6.42 14.82
CA ASP A 8 -1.67 -7.22 14.30
C ASP A 8 -1.14 -8.30 13.35
N TRP A 9 -1.99 -9.25 12.97
CA TRP A 9 -1.64 -10.38 12.12
C TRP A 9 -2.04 -10.13 10.67
N SER A 10 -3.35 -10.12 10.45
CA SER A 10 -4.01 -10.00 9.14
C SER A 10 -3.77 -8.61 8.53
N GLY A 11 -3.32 -8.55 7.29
CA GLY A 11 -3.03 -7.26 6.64
C GLY A 11 -1.77 -6.53 7.15
N THR A 12 -1.13 -7.05 8.20
CA THR A 12 0.09 -6.49 8.81
C THR A 12 1.31 -7.40 8.62
N LEU A 13 1.20 -8.68 8.96
CA LEU A 13 2.25 -9.69 8.76
C LEU A 13 1.94 -10.67 7.63
N VAL A 14 0.66 -10.98 7.44
CA VAL A 14 0.18 -11.90 6.40
C VAL A 14 -0.89 -11.26 5.53
N ASP A 15 -0.90 -11.63 4.25
CA ASP A 15 -1.94 -11.26 3.29
C ASP A 15 -3.02 -12.34 3.27
N ASP A 16 -4.01 -12.19 4.11
CA ASP A 16 -5.21 -13.03 4.14
C ASP A 16 -6.44 -12.29 3.60
N LEU A 17 -6.31 -11.04 3.24
CA LEU A 17 -7.41 -10.20 2.73
C LEU A 17 -8.18 -10.84 1.57
N PRO A 18 -7.53 -11.43 0.53
CA PRO A 18 -8.26 -12.11 -0.54
C PRO A 18 -9.07 -13.32 -0.04
N ALA A 19 -8.57 -14.07 0.93
CA ALA A 19 -9.24 -15.23 1.50
C ALA A 19 -10.43 -14.80 2.36
N VAL A 20 -10.27 -13.78 3.21
CA VAL A 20 -11.33 -13.21 4.04
C VAL A 20 -12.43 -12.59 3.17
N TRP A 21 -12.09 -11.84 2.13
CA TRP A 21 -13.06 -11.27 1.20
C TRP A 21 -13.89 -12.34 0.49
N LYS A 22 -13.26 -13.41 0.00
CA LYS A 22 -13.96 -14.54 -0.62
C LYS A 22 -14.89 -15.24 0.38
N ALA A 23 -14.41 -15.48 1.61
CA ALA A 23 -15.23 -16.09 2.66
C ALA A 23 -16.41 -15.20 3.06
N THR A 24 -16.21 -13.89 3.11
CA THR A 24 -17.29 -12.93 3.39
C THR A 24 -18.32 -12.91 2.25
N ASN A 25 -17.90 -12.90 0.99
CA ASN A 25 -18.82 -12.97 -0.14
C ASN A 25 -19.60 -14.30 -0.16
N PHE A 26 -18.97 -15.41 0.22
CA PHE A 26 -19.69 -16.66 0.40
C PHE A 26 -20.78 -16.53 1.48
N VAL A 27 -20.50 -15.91 2.62
CA VAL A 27 -21.51 -15.64 3.66
C VAL A 27 -22.64 -14.78 3.12
N LEU A 28 -22.34 -13.71 2.38
CA LEU A 28 -23.35 -12.85 1.77
C LEU A 28 -24.22 -13.62 0.79
N SER A 29 -23.63 -14.44 -0.08
CA SER A 29 -24.38 -15.24 -1.05
C SER A 29 -25.28 -16.30 -0.38
N GLN A 30 -24.83 -16.94 0.72
CA GLN A 30 -25.67 -17.85 1.51
C GLN A 30 -26.86 -17.13 2.18
N ALA A 31 -26.74 -15.83 2.43
CA ALA A 31 -27.78 -14.98 2.97
C ALA A 31 -28.60 -14.25 1.87
N GLU A 32 -28.49 -14.69 0.61
CA GLU A 32 -29.17 -14.10 -0.57
C GLU A 32 -28.87 -12.59 -0.75
N ARG A 33 -27.64 -12.18 -0.42
CA ARG A 33 -27.12 -10.82 -0.65
C ARG A 33 -26.17 -10.78 -1.82
N GLU A 34 -26.08 -9.62 -2.47
CA GLU A 34 -25.09 -9.38 -3.52
C GLU A 34 -23.66 -9.44 -2.98
N GLU A 35 -22.77 -9.99 -3.77
CA GLU A 35 -21.35 -9.99 -3.48
C GLU A 35 -20.77 -8.59 -3.57
N MET A 36 -19.79 -8.30 -2.72
CA MET A 36 -19.05 -7.04 -2.72
C MET A 36 -17.78 -7.15 -3.56
N THR A 37 -17.46 -6.09 -4.28
CA THR A 37 -16.10 -5.93 -4.80
C THR A 37 -15.10 -5.82 -3.64
N LEU A 38 -13.84 -6.11 -3.89
CA LEU A 38 -12.79 -5.96 -2.86
C LEU A 38 -12.71 -4.51 -2.34
N GLU A 39 -12.98 -3.53 -3.20
CA GLU A 39 -13.00 -2.11 -2.83
C GLU A 39 -14.16 -1.78 -1.89
N GLN A 40 -15.35 -2.26 -2.20
CA GLN A 40 -16.52 -2.12 -1.32
C GLN A 40 -16.27 -2.80 0.02
N PHE A 41 -15.71 -4.03 -0.01
CA PHE A 41 -15.36 -4.74 1.21
C PHE A 41 -14.38 -3.94 2.08
N ARG A 42 -13.30 -3.41 1.50
CA ARG A 42 -12.31 -2.59 2.23
C ARG A 42 -12.90 -1.30 2.79
N ALA A 43 -13.84 -0.68 2.09
CA ALA A 43 -14.51 0.54 2.55
C ALA A 43 -15.49 0.30 3.71
N GLU A 44 -16.13 -0.88 3.73
CA GLU A 44 -17.24 -1.18 4.63
C GLU A 44 -16.88 -2.09 5.80
N PHE A 45 -15.83 -2.93 5.63
CA PHE A 45 -15.43 -3.88 6.68
C PHE A 45 -14.85 -3.16 7.90
N CYS A 46 -15.30 -3.57 9.07
CA CYS A 46 -14.87 -2.99 10.34
C CYS A 46 -14.80 -4.07 11.44
N LEU A 47 -14.04 -3.77 12.49
CA LEU A 47 -14.02 -4.56 13.70
C LEU A 47 -14.80 -3.88 14.84
N PRO A 48 -15.45 -4.63 15.72
CA PRO A 48 -15.63 -6.09 15.62
C PRO A 48 -16.49 -6.46 14.42
N PHE A 49 -16.18 -7.59 13.76
CA PHE A 49 -16.83 -8.00 12.52
C PHE A 49 -18.35 -8.22 12.65
N THR A 50 -18.87 -8.39 13.87
CA THR A 50 -20.30 -8.45 14.13
C THR A 50 -21.01 -7.19 13.66
N LYS A 51 -20.42 -5.99 13.83
CA LYS A 51 -21.01 -4.72 13.34
C LYS A 51 -21.15 -4.71 11.82
N PHE A 52 -20.20 -5.32 11.09
CA PHE A 52 -20.31 -5.47 9.66
C PHE A 52 -21.50 -6.39 9.29
N TYR A 53 -21.57 -7.59 9.88
CA TYR A 53 -22.65 -8.53 9.58
C TYR A 53 -24.02 -8.05 10.07
N ASP A 54 -24.10 -7.33 11.18
CA ASP A 54 -25.35 -6.71 11.66
C ASP A 54 -25.92 -5.69 10.64
N ARG A 55 -25.05 -5.04 9.86
CA ARG A 55 -25.49 -4.12 8.81
C ARG A 55 -26.01 -4.84 7.57
N TYR A 56 -25.37 -5.93 7.17
CA TYR A 56 -25.65 -6.59 5.89
C TYR A 56 -26.59 -7.79 6.01
N VAL A 57 -26.50 -8.53 7.11
CA VAL A 57 -27.25 -9.78 7.33
C VAL A 57 -27.74 -9.91 8.79
N PRO A 58 -28.45 -8.91 9.34
CA PRO A 58 -28.83 -8.83 10.76
C PRO A 58 -29.70 -9.98 11.23
N HIS A 59 -30.33 -10.72 10.33
CA HIS A 59 -31.23 -11.84 10.63
C HIS A 59 -30.52 -13.20 10.74
N ILE A 60 -29.23 -13.28 10.42
CA ILE A 60 -28.45 -14.52 10.48
C ILE A 60 -27.76 -14.60 11.84
N PRO A 61 -27.97 -15.67 12.63
CA PRO A 61 -27.30 -15.84 13.92
C PRO A 61 -25.79 -15.96 13.77
N LEU A 62 -25.03 -15.37 14.69
CA LEU A 62 -23.55 -15.38 14.67
C LEU A 62 -22.95 -16.79 14.51
N PRO A 63 -23.39 -17.86 15.20
CA PRO A 63 -22.84 -19.20 14.99
C PRO A 63 -23.00 -19.71 13.55
N GLN A 64 -24.04 -19.30 12.84
CA GLN A 64 -24.27 -19.68 11.45
C GLN A 64 -23.31 -18.90 10.52
N LEU A 65 -23.12 -17.61 10.78
CA LEU A 65 -22.15 -16.78 10.05
C LEU A 65 -20.72 -17.35 10.19
N GLU A 66 -20.31 -17.68 11.41
CA GLU A 66 -19.02 -18.31 11.70
C GLU A 66 -18.86 -19.66 11.00
N THR A 67 -19.90 -20.51 11.01
CA THR A 67 -19.87 -21.79 10.31
C THR A 67 -19.64 -21.62 8.82
N TRP A 68 -20.38 -20.71 8.17
CA TRP A 68 -20.22 -20.42 6.75
C TRP A 68 -18.85 -19.82 6.44
N PHE A 69 -18.44 -18.82 7.21
CA PHE A 69 -17.15 -18.15 7.03
C PHE A 69 -15.99 -19.14 7.15
N HIS A 70 -15.90 -19.88 8.25
CA HIS A 70 -14.80 -20.79 8.49
C HIS A 70 -14.75 -21.96 7.49
N SER A 71 -15.91 -22.46 7.04
CA SER A 71 -15.96 -23.50 6.02
C SER A 71 -15.32 -23.06 4.71
N GLN A 72 -15.59 -21.82 4.29
CA GLN A 72 -15.04 -21.25 3.05
C GLN A 72 -13.60 -20.77 3.23
N PHE A 73 -13.29 -20.11 4.34
CA PHE A 73 -11.93 -19.65 4.62
C PHE A 73 -10.93 -20.82 4.65
N LYS A 74 -11.31 -21.94 5.23
CA LYS A 74 -10.46 -23.14 5.28
C LYS A 74 -10.05 -23.64 3.89
N GLN A 75 -10.91 -23.47 2.86
CA GLN A 75 -10.58 -23.83 1.48
C GLN A 75 -9.60 -22.85 0.83
N ALA A 76 -9.57 -21.60 1.28
CA ALA A 76 -8.68 -20.57 0.77
C ALA A 76 -7.41 -20.39 1.61
N GLN A 77 -7.27 -21.11 2.70
CA GLN A 77 -6.22 -20.93 3.70
C GLN A 77 -4.80 -21.10 3.14
N ASP A 78 -4.61 -22.00 2.16
CA ASP A 78 -3.32 -22.21 1.49
C ASP A 78 -2.90 -21.04 0.60
N SER A 79 -3.81 -20.10 0.33
CA SER A 79 -3.51 -18.86 -0.42
C SER A 79 -3.00 -17.72 0.44
N VAL A 80 -3.01 -17.87 1.76
CA VAL A 80 -2.47 -16.87 2.69
C VAL A 80 -0.95 -16.91 2.66
N ILE A 81 -0.34 -15.79 2.36
CA ILE A 81 1.10 -15.63 2.21
C ILE A 81 1.65 -14.57 3.16
N GLU A 82 2.97 -14.55 3.32
CA GLU A 82 3.66 -13.45 4.00
C GLU A 82 3.44 -12.14 3.25
N LEU A 83 3.18 -11.05 3.96
CA LEU A 83 3.25 -9.74 3.35
C LEU A 83 4.71 -9.37 3.03
N PRO A 84 4.96 -8.65 1.92
CA PRO A 84 6.31 -8.17 1.59
C PRO A 84 6.96 -7.45 2.77
N HIS A 85 8.23 -7.76 3.03
CA HIS A 85 9.06 -7.17 4.10
C HIS A 85 8.65 -7.51 5.55
N ALA A 86 7.64 -8.37 5.76
CA ALA A 86 7.26 -8.79 7.12
C ALA A 86 8.39 -9.60 7.78
N ARG A 87 8.95 -10.55 7.05
CA ARG A 87 10.07 -11.39 7.54
C ARG A 87 11.30 -10.56 7.88
N GLU A 88 11.73 -9.70 6.98
CA GLU A 88 12.91 -8.84 7.17
C GLU A 88 12.73 -7.87 8.34
N PHE A 89 11.48 -7.45 8.61
CA PHE A 89 11.19 -6.60 9.77
C PHE A 89 11.21 -7.39 11.08
N LEU A 90 10.68 -8.61 11.10
CA LEU A 90 10.77 -9.50 12.27
C LEU A 90 12.22 -9.88 12.59
N GLU A 91 13.03 -10.18 11.57
CA GLU A 91 14.47 -10.41 11.71
C GLU A 91 15.20 -9.17 12.25
N PHE A 92 14.85 -7.99 11.77
CA PHE A 92 15.36 -6.72 12.28
C PHE A 92 15.01 -6.54 13.77
N CYS A 93 13.77 -6.79 14.18
CA CYS A 93 13.36 -6.73 15.59
C CYS A 93 14.23 -7.64 16.45
N ARG A 94 14.42 -8.90 16.02
CA ARG A 94 15.27 -9.88 16.71
C ARG A 94 16.72 -9.39 16.79
N ALA A 95 17.29 -8.93 15.68
CA ALA A 95 18.68 -8.45 15.63
C ALA A 95 18.93 -7.22 16.50
N ARG A 96 17.89 -6.39 16.74
CA ARG A 96 17.95 -5.21 17.61
C ARG A 96 17.54 -5.48 19.06
N GLY A 97 17.20 -6.72 19.39
CA GLY A 97 16.74 -7.10 20.74
C GLY A 97 15.40 -6.47 21.13
N LEU A 98 14.54 -6.16 20.15
CA LEU A 98 13.19 -5.70 20.39
C LEU A 98 12.31 -6.89 20.77
N ARG A 99 11.48 -6.71 21.79
CA ARG A 99 10.49 -7.70 22.20
C ARG A 99 9.28 -7.62 21.26
N THR A 100 8.76 -8.75 20.84
CA THR A 100 7.72 -8.81 19.83
C THR A 100 6.50 -9.60 20.31
N PHE A 101 5.32 -9.01 20.15
CA PHE A 101 4.05 -9.55 20.59
C PHE A 101 3.05 -9.51 19.44
N LEU A 102 2.06 -10.39 19.50
CA LEU A 102 0.92 -10.38 18.60
C LEU A 102 -0.35 -10.04 19.38
N LEU A 103 -1.21 -9.20 18.83
CA LEU A 103 -2.55 -8.92 19.33
C LEU A 103 -3.55 -8.92 18.18
N SER A 104 -4.26 -10.04 18.00
CA SER A 104 -5.11 -10.27 16.84
C SER A 104 -6.46 -10.91 17.17
N THR A 105 -7.45 -10.65 16.30
CA THR A 105 -8.75 -11.31 16.31
C THR A 105 -8.72 -12.66 15.59
N VAL A 106 -7.60 -13.05 14.99
CA VAL A 106 -7.48 -14.28 14.19
C VAL A 106 -7.89 -15.51 14.99
N HIS A 107 -8.69 -16.39 14.37
CA HIS A 107 -9.10 -17.66 14.97
C HIS A 107 -7.90 -18.59 15.11
N ARG A 108 -7.87 -19.37 16.20
CA ARG A 108 -6.75 -20.26 16.55
C ARG A 108 -6.36 -21.22 15.43
N ASP A 109 -7.33 -21.90 14.85
CA ASP A 109 -7.06 -22.89 13.79
C ASP A 109 -6.38 -22.26 12.56
N HIS A 110 -6.81 -21.04 12.19
CA HIS A 110 -6.22 -20.30 11.07
C HIS A 110 -4.80 -19.81 11.42
N PHE A 111 -4.63 -19.27 12.63
CA PHE A 111 -3.33 -18.83 13.11
C PHE A 111 -2.31 -19.96 13.14
N GLU A 112 -2.66 -21.14 13.65
CA GLU A 112 -1.72 -22.28 13.76
C GLU A 112 -1.23 -22.74 12.37
N VAL A 113 -2.10 -22.77 11.36
CA VAL A 113 -1.70 -23.09 10.00
C VAL A 113 -0.81 -22.01 9.41
N GLN A 114 -1.26 -20.75 9.47
CA GLN A 114 -0.51 -19.61 8.92
C GLN A 114 0.84 -19.44 9.62
N LYS A 115 0.89 -19.58 10.94
CA LYS A 115 2.12 -19.56 11.74
C LYS A 115 3.11 -20.65 11.28
N THR A 116 2.60 -21.84 11.00
CA THR A 116 3.44 -22.96 10.54
C THR A 116 3.96 -22.71 9.12
N THR A 117 3.09 -22.24 8.21
CA THR A 117 3.45 -21.97 6.81
C THR A 117 4.47 -20.84 6.69
N THR A 118 4.30 -19.76 7.46
CA THR A 118 5.21 -18.60 7.45
C THR A 118 6.42 -18.78 8.35
N GLY A 119 6.38 -19.64 9.35
CA GLY A 119 7.42 -19.75 10.38
C GLY A 119 7.51 -18.52 11.30
N PHE A 120 6.55 -17.59 11.26
CA PHE A 120 6.62 -16.34 12.03
C PHE A 120 6.49 -16.54 13.54
N GLY A 121 5.96 -17.71 13.98
CA GLY A 121 5.84 -18.03 15.40
C GLY A 121 7.16 -17.96 16.17
N GLU A 122 8.28 -18.26 15.53
CA GLU A 122 9.61 -18.22 16.16
C GLU A 122 10.12 -16.79 16.45
N PHE A 123 9.48 -15.77 15.86
CA PHE A 123 9.83 -14.37 16.09
C PHE A 123 8.98 -13.72 17.17
N LEU A 124 7.90 -14.35 17.63
CA LEU A 124 6.97 -13.79 18.61
C LEU A 124 7.28 -14.27 20.02
N ASP A 125 7.58 -13.35 20.93
CA ASP A 125 7.74 -13.67 22.35
C ASP A 125 6.43 -14.23 22.92
N ARG A 126 5.29 -13.65 22.55
CA ARG A 126 3.97 -14.12 22.96
C ARG A 126 2.87 -13.68 22.00
N PRO A 127 2.07 -14.62 21.43
CA PRO A 127 0.87 -14.30 20.67
C PRO A 127 -0.37 -14.21 21.60
N TYR A 128 -1.20 -13.19 21.37
CA TYR A 128 -2.53 -13.03 21.93
C TYR A 128 -3.52 -13.05 20.76
N ILE A 129 -4.17 -14.18 20.57
CA ILE A 129 -5.11 -14.45 19.46
C ILE A 129 -6.54 -14.63 19.99
N GLU A 130 -7.54 -14.65 19.09
CA GLU A 130 -8.96 -14.74 19.44
C GLU A 130 -9.41 -13.59 20.36
N VAL A 131 -8.76 -12.42 20.22
CA VAL A 131 -9.04 -11.25 21.05
C VAL A 131 -10.11 -10.38 20.39
N TRP A 132 -11.34 -10.44 20.90
CA TRP A 132 -12.49 -9.70 20.38
C TRP A 132 -12.43 -8.19 20.66
N ASP A 133 -11.91 -7.81 21.83
CA ASP A 133 -11.67 -6.41 22.20
C ASP A 133 -10.21 -6.16 22.48
N LYS A 134 -9.49 -5.73 21.45
CA LYS A 134 -8.07 -5.40 21.54
C LYS A 134 -7.81 -4.24 22.52
N ARG A 135 -8.76 -3.30 22.67
CA ARG A 135 -8.61 -2.11 23.53
C ARG A 135 -8.54 -2.47 25.02
N THR A 136 -9.30 -3.44 25.44
CA THR A 136 -9.20 -3.98 26.81
C THR A 136 -7.93 -4.80 26.97
N LYS A 137 -7.64 -5.68 26.00
CA LYS A 137 -6.53 -6.63 26.05
C LYS A 137 -5.15 -5.98 26.07
N ILE A 138 -4.98 -4.83 25.44
CA ILE A 138 -3.67 -4.15 25.42
C ILE A 138 -3.15 -3.81 26.81
N HIS A 139 -4.02 -3.41 27.75
CA HIS A 139 -3.63 -3.13 29.13
C HIS A 139 -3.11 -4.37 29.87
N GLU A 140 -3.75 -5.52 29.65
CA GLU A 140 -3.28 -6.79 30.20
C GLU A 140 -1.91 -7.15 29.64
N ILE A 141 -1.71 -7.01 28.31
CA ILE A 141 -0.43 -7.28 27.65
C ILE A 141 0.69 -6.41 28.23
N LEU A 142 0.43 -5.11 28.39
CA LEU A 142 1.38 -4.17 28.96
C LEU A 142 1.76 -4.56 30.40
N ALA A 143 0.77 -4.87 31.23
CA ALA A 143 0.97 -5.24 32.63
C ALA A 143 1.68 -6.60 32.77
N GLU A 144 1.18 -7.65 32.11
CA GLU A 144 1.73 -9.01 32.19
C GLU A 144 3.19 -9.12 31.74
N ASN A 145 3.58 -8.28 30.78
CA ASN A 145 4.92 -8.33 30.19
C ASN A 145 5.82 -7.19 30.67
N ASN A 146 5.35 -6.35 31.61
CA ASN A 146 6.06 -5.17 32.13
C ASN A 146 6.53 -4.25 31.00
N LEU A 147 5.63 -3.96 30.02
CA LEU A 147 5.94 -3.07 28.91
C LEU A 147 5.62 -1.63 29.27
N ARG A 148 6.56 -0.74 29.00
CA ARG A 148 6.34 0.70 29.16
C ARG A 148 5.63 1.23 27.91
N PRO A 149 4.49 1.94 28.03
CA PRO A 149 3.76 2.47 26.89
C PRO A 149 4.62 3.37 25.98
N ASP A 150 5.46 4.24 26.56
CA ASP A 150 6.34 5.17 25.84
C ASP A 150 7.53 4.48 25.11
N GLU A 151 7.76 3.20 25.34
CA GLU A 151 8.75 2.35 24.66
C GLU A 151 8.10 1.28 23.77
N THR A 152 6.78 1.33 23.61
CA THR A 152 6.01 0.32 22.88
C THR A 152 5.31 0.93 21.67
N VAL A 153 5.36 0.25 20.52
CA VAL A 153 4.60 0.59 19.32
C VAL A 153 3.64 -0.54 18.97
N PHE A 154 2.40 -0.19 18.64
CA PHE A 154 1.44 -1.10 18.02
C PHE A 154 1.36 -0.83 16.51
N ILE A 155 1.61 -1.86 15.72
CA ILE A 155 1.60 -1.82 14.27
C ILE A 155 0.37 -2.58 13.76
N GLY A 156 -0.46 -1.91 12.97
CA GLY A 156 -1.65 -2.52 12.39
C GLY A 156 -2.13 -1.79 11.14
N ASP A 157 -3.09 -2.38 10.45
CA ASP A 157 -3.60 -1.92 9.16
C ASP A 157 -5.05 -1.41 9.22
N MET A 158 -5.64 -1.40 10.42
CA MET A 158 -7.03 -0.95 10.63
C MET A 158 -7.13 0.21 11.63
N GLN A 159 -8.18 1.02 11.49
CA GLN A 159 -8.55 2.04 12.48
C GLN A 159 -8.60 1.47 13.90
N HIS A 160 -9.14 0.26 14.05
CA HIS A 160 -9.25 -0.43 15.34
C HIS A 160 -7.90 -0.65 16.03
N ASP A 161 -6.83 -0.88 15.27
CA ASP A 161 -5.46 -1.06 15.80
C ASP A 161 -4.93 0.27 16.34
N ILE A 162 -5.15 1.35 15.60
CA ILE A 162 -4.75 2.70 16.00
C ILE A 162 -5.51 3.14 17.26
N GLU A 163 -6.82 2.90 17.31
CA GLU A 163 -7.65 3.14 18.50
C GLU A 163 -7.15 2.32 19.69
N THR A 164 -6.78 1.06 19.46
CA THR A 164 -6.21 0.18 20.49
C THR A 164 -4.89 0.73 21.03
N ALA A 165 -4.00 1.18 20.13
CA ALA A 165 -2.73 1.80 20.53
C ALA A 165 -2.95 3.04 21.40
N LYS A 166 -3.85 3.94 20.96
CA LYS A 166 -4.22 5.14 21.72
C LYS A 166 -4.80 4.78 23.09
N HIS A 167 -5.67 3.78 23.15
CA HIS A 167 -6.28 3.32 24.40
C HIS A 167 -5.22 2.77 25.37
N GLY A 168 -4.23 2.04 24.89
CA GLY A 168 -3.09 1.55 25.67
C GLY A 168 -2.04 2.61 25.98
N GLY A 169 -2.15 3.82 25.43
CA GLY A 169 -1.14 4.89 25.58
C GLY A 169 0.19 4.55 24.91
N VAL A 170 0.22 3.59 23.98
CA VAL A 170 1.39 3.21 23.21
C VAL A 170 1.44 3.97 21.88
N HIS A 171 2.63 4.02 21.27
CA HIS A 171 2.75 4.57 19.92
C HIS A 171 1.97 3.75 18.90
N SER A 172 1.41 4.41 17.90
CA SER A 172 0.66 3.80 16.81
C SER A 172 1.36 3.94 15.47
N CYS A 173 1.49 2.84 14.73
CA CYS A 173 1.98 2.84 13.36
C CYS A 173 0.98 2.13 12.44
N ALA A 174 0.39 2.86 11.51
CA ALA A 174 -0.49 2.32 10.50
C ALA A 174 0.31 1.85 9.27
N VAL A 175 0.01 0.65 8.76
CA VAL A 175 0.56 0.12 7.50
C VAL A 175 -0.54 0.09 6.43
N LEU A 176 -0.18 0.43 5.17
CA LEU A 176 -1.14 0.48 4.06
C LEU A 176 -1.33 -0.86 3.35
N THR A 177 -0.79 -1.93 3.91
CA THR A 177 -0.77 -3.27 3.28
C THR A 177 -2.09 -4.04 3.41
N GLY A 178 -2.96 -3.65 4.34
CA GLY A 178 -4.11 -4.46 4.75
C GLY A 178 -5.50 -3.94 4.34
N TYR A 179 -6.43 -4.00 5.27
CA TYR A 179 -7.87 -3.84 5.05
C TYR A 179 -8.30 -2.39 4.86
N ASN A 180 -7.88 -1.47 5.74
CA ASN A 180 -8.32 -0.09 5.64
C ASN A 180 -7.55 0.71 4.60
N GLY A 181 -8.26 1.63 3.95
CA GLY A 181 -7.65 2.59 3.05
C GLY A 181 -7.02 3.76 3.80
N LEU A 182 -6.23 4.59 3.09
CA LEU A 182 -5.51 5.72 3.66
C LEU A 182 -6.42 6.70 4.42
N GLU A 183 -7.61 7.03 3.88
CA GLU A 183 -8.54 7.97 4.51
C GLU A 183 -9.05 7.45 5.85
N GLN A 184 -9.37 6.15 5.93
CA GLN A 184 -9.81 5.51 7.17
C GLN A 184 -8.69 5.53 8.22
N LEU A 185 -7.45 5.20 7.84
CA LEU A 185 -6.30 5.22 8.74
C LEU A 185 -5.97 6.64 9.23
N ARG A 186 -6.04 7.64 8.33
CA ARG A 186 -5.87 9.06 8.71
C ARG A 186 -6.92 9.54 9.69
N ALA A 187 -8.18 9.13 9.51
CA ALA A 187 -9.27 9.49 10.42
C ALA A 187 -9.03 8.96 11.85
N ALA A 188 -8.28 7.89 12.02
CA ALA A 188 -7.86 7.38 13.32
C ALA A 188 -6.64 8.12 13.90
N GLU A 189 -6.00 9.04 13.14
CA GLU A 189 -4.87 9.87 13.57
C GLU A 189 -3.71 9.07 14.21
N PRO A 190 -3.06 8.15 13.48
CA PRO A 190 -1.91 7.43 13.99
C PRO A 190 -0.69 8.35 14.17
N ASP A 191 0.27 7.95 15.02
CA ASP A 191 1.54 8.67 15.16
C ASP A 191 2.38 8.59 13.88
N LEU A 192 2.28 7.50 13.13
CA LEU A 192 2.99 7.27 11.88
C LEU A 192 2.12 6.46 10.92
N ILE A 193 2.17 6.81 9.62
CA ILE A 193 1.65 5.99 8.53
C ILE A 193 2.83 5.62 7.63
N VAL A 194 2.97 4.32 7.33
CA VAL A 194 3.98 3.80 6.41
C VAL A 194 3.34 2.98 5.30
N GLU A 195 3.98 2.93 4.15
CA GLU A 195 3.50 2.10 3.03
C GLU A 195 3.57 0.60 3.38
N HIS A 196 4.69 0.17 3.99
CA HIS A 196 4.97 -1.21 4.38
C HIS A 196 6.05 -1.27 5.46
N LEU A 197 6.31 -2.47 6.01
CA LEU A 197 7.24 -2.66 7.12
C LEU A 197 8.72 -2.32 6.79
N ARG A 198 9.16 -2.39 5.52
CA ARG A 198 10.50 -1.91 5.12
C ARG A 198 10.67 -0.43 5.42
N GLU A 199 9.67 0.40 5.10
CA GLU A 199 9.73 1.83 5.39
C GLU A 199 9.85 2.11 6.89
N LEU A 200 9.07 1.37 7.71
CA LEU A 200 9.18 1.48 9.17
C LEU A 200 10.58 1.09 9.66
N ARG A 201 11.15 0.01 9.13
CA ARG A 201 12.52 -0.40 9.45
C ARG A 201 13.51 0.73 9.15
N GLU A 202 13.45 1.30 7.95
CA GLU A 202 14.35 2.39 7.55
C GLU A 202 14.21 3.63 8.45
N ILE A 203 12.99 3.96 8.89
CA ILE A 203 12.73 5.04 9.85
C ILE A 203 13.39 4.72 11.20
N LEU A 204 13.16 3.53 11.74
CA LEU A 204 13.72 3.12 13.02
C LEU A 204 15.26 3.03 12.99
N GLU A 205 15.83 2.52 11.90
CA GLU A 205 17.30 2.47 11.71
C GLU A 205 17.92 3.86 11.70
N ARG A 206 17.34 4.77 10.90
CA ARG A 206 17.83 6.16 10.75
C ARG A 206 17.70 6.97 12.03
N ASN A 207 16.63 6.73 12.80
CA ASN A 207 16.29 7.53 13.96
C ASN A 207 16.68 6.86 15.30
N GLY A 208 17.56 5.86 15.31
CA GLY A 208 18.00 5.19 16.54
C GLY A 208 16.84 4.59 17.33
N LEU A 209 15.94 3.88 16.64
CA LEU A 209 14.72 3.25 17.18
C LEU A 209 13.67 4.24 17.70
N HIS A 210 13.61 5.48 17.19
CA HIS A 210 12.53 6.42 17.44
C HIS A 210 11.61 6.53 16.22
N LEU A 211 10.29 6.62 16.43
CA LEU A 211 9.30 6.79 15.34
C LEU A 211 9.37 8.18 14.72
N LYS A 212 9.60 9.21 15.55
CA LYS A 212 9.81 10.58 15.08
C LYS A 212 11.31 10.85 15.07
N ALA A 213 11.81 11.46 14.00
CA ALA A 213 13.16 11.99 14.00
C ALA A 213 13.31 12.94 15.19
N GLN A 214 14.36 12.78 15.99
CA GLN A 214 14.84 13.88 16.80
C GLN A 214 15.38 14.91 15.80
N LEU A 215 14.52 15.86 15.42
CA LEU A 215 14.91 16.94 14.52
C LEU A 215 16.05 17.71 15.22
N ASN A 216 17.24 17.59 14.69
CA ASN A 216 18.27 18.58 14.99
C ASN A 216 17.73 19.94 14.59
N PRO A 217 17.96 21.02 15.38
CA PRO A 217 17.42 22.36 15.10
C PRO A 217 17.96 22.99 13.81
N GLY A 218 18.11 22.28 12.75
CA GLY A 218 18.58 22.70 11.41
C GLY A 218 18.02 21.87 10.27
N GLU A 219 17.39 20.74 10.55
CA GLU A 219 16.87 19.82 9.54
C GLU A 219 15.34 19.94 9.32
N ALA A 220 14.69 20.94 9.93
CA ALA A 220 13.26 21.20 9.78
C ALA A 220 12.86 21.71 8.38
N ASN A 221 13.80 21.96 7.48
CA ASN A 221 13.55 22.31 6.08
C ASN A 221 14.02 21.15 5.18
N GLY A 222 13.26 20.07 5.14
CA GLY A 222 13.47 19.01 4.16
C GLY A 222 13.47 19.58 2.74
N ALA A 223 14.56 19.39 1.97
CA ALA A 223 14.58 19.76 0.57
C ALA A 223 13.47 19.01 -0.19
N PRO A 224 12.84 19.62 -1.21
CA PRO A 224 11.89 18.92 -2.07
C PRO A 224 12.48 17.63 -2.64
N VAL A 225 11.69 16.58 -2.67
CA VAL A 225 12.10 15.30 -3.24
C VAL A 225 11.88 15.34 -4.74
N VAL A 226 12.96 15.23 -5.52
CA VAL A 226 12.84 15.18 -6.99
C VAL A 226 12.53 13.75 -7.42
N THR A 227 11.47 13.60 -8.21
CA THR A 227 11.02 12.31 -8.74
C THR A 227 10.86 12.37 -10.27
N VAL A 228 10.84 11.20 -10.88
CA VAL A 228 10.58 11.02 -12.32
C VAL A 228 9.38 10.11 -12.50
N GLY A 229 8.59 10.35 -13.54
CA GLY A 229 7.49 9.48 -13.94
C GLY A 229 7.22 9.57 -15.44
N ALA A 230 6.65 8.54 -16.04
CA ALA A 230 6.32 8.58 -17.45
C ALA A 230 4.95 7.97 -17.80
N LEU A 231 4.25 8.61 -18.76
CA LEU A 231 3.23 7.96 -19.56
C LEU A 231 3.94 7.06 -20.58
N ILE A 232 3.82 5.77 -20.42
CA ILE A 232 4.43 4.77 -21.29
C ILE A 232 3.38 4.32 -22.31
N PHE A 233 3.67 4.54 -23.60
CA PHE A 233 2.80 4.14 -24.69
C PHE A 233 3.27 2.80 -25.26
N ASN A 234 2.32 1.90 -25.54
CA ASN A 234 2.55 0.68 -26.32
C ASN A 234 2.39 0.96 -27.83
N ASP A 235 2.49 -0.07 -28.67
CA ASP A 235 2.34 0.05 -30.13
C ASP A 235 0.90 0.36 -30.57
N ALA A 236 -0.10 0.12 -29.71
CA ALA A 236 -1.51 0.48 -29.94
C ALA A 236 -1.85 1.91 -29.47
N ASP A 237 -0.85 2.72 -29.10
CA ASP A 237 -1.02 4.07 -28.51
C ASP A 237 -1.85 4.07 -27.20
N GLU A 238 -1.90 2.94 -26.48
CA GLU A 238 -2.43 2.88 -25.13
C GLU A 238 -1.36 3.23 -24.11
N VAL A 239 -1.77 3.83 -22.97
CA VAL A 239 -0.90 4.21 -21.87
C VAL A 239 -0.98 3.20 -20.73
N LEU A 240 0.16 2.91 -20.11
CA LEU A 240 0.23 2.11 -18.90
C LEU A 240 -0.19 2.93 -17.69
N MET A 241 -1.26 2.49 -17.05
CA MET A 241 -1.69 3.01 -15.76
C MET A 241 -1.42 1.97 -14.68
N ILE A 242 -0.89 2.40 -13.54
CA ILE A 242 -0.68 1.56 -12.35
C ILE A 242 -1.45 2.11 -11.16
N ARG A 243 -1.80 1.25 -10.22
CA ARG A 243 -2.54 1.61 -9.02
C ARG A 243 -1.71 1.32 -7.79
N THR A 244 -1.47 2.34 -6.96
CA THR A 244 -0.57 2.24 -5.81
C THR A 244 -1.27 2.63 -4.50
N HIS A 245 -0.83 2.04 -3.39
CA HIS A 245 -1.36 2.35 -2.05
C HIS A 245 -1.02 3.77 -1.61
N LYS A 246 0.22 4.19 -1.85
CA LYS A 246 0.78 5.49 -1.43
C LYS A 246 0.05 6.70 -2.02
N TRP A 247 -0.70 6.51 -3.09
CA TRP A 247 -1.55 7.52 -3.73
C TRP A 247 -3.05 7.24 -3.53
N SER A 248 -3.47 6.87 -2.32
CA SER A 248 -4.88 6.65 -1.95
C SER A 248 -5.60 5.64 -2.85
N ASN A 249 -4.89 4.62 -3.35
CA ASN A 249 -5.40 3.68 -4.34
C ASN A 249 -5.89 4.32 -5.67
N LEU A 250 -5.48 5.54 -5.95
CA LEU A 250 -5.73 6.17 -7.24
C LEU A 250 -4.80 5.59 -8.32
N TRP A 251 -5.26 5.67 -9.55
CA TRP A 251 -4.44 5.32 -10.70
C TRP A 251 -3.42 6.42 -10.97
N GLY A 252 -2.25 6.03 -11.36
CA GLY A 252 -1.12 6.90 -11.66
C GLY A 252 -0.22 6.31 -12.73
N ILE A 253 0.97 6.87 -12.85
CA ILE A 253 2.02 6.43 -13.75
C ILE A 253 3.18 5.83 -12.96
N PRO A 254 3.95 4.89 -13.54
CA PRO A 254 5.15 4.37 -12.91
C PRO A 254 6.25 5.43 -12.83
N GLY A 255 7.05 5.36 -11.78
CA GLY A 255 8.16 6.27 -11.52
C GLY A 255 8.51 6.39 -10.04
N GLY A 256 9.64 7.05 -9.75
CA GLY A 256 10.13 7.15 -8.39
C GLY A 256 11.20 8.22 -8.19
N LYS A 257 11.98 8.11 -7.13
CA LYS A 257 12.93 9.11 -6.70
C LYS A 257 14.23 9.05 -7.52
N ILE A 258 14.78 10.23 -7.83
CA ILE A 258 16.15 10.33 -8.36
C ILE A 258 17.13 10.09 -7.21
N LYS A 259 18.04 9.12 -7.37
CA LYS A 259 19.12 8.86 -6.42
C LYS A 259 20.26 9.87 -6.62
N TRP A 260 21.00 10.15 -5.56
CA TRP A 260 22.14 11.08 -5.66
C TRP A 260 23.17 10.59 -6.70
N GLY A 261 23.59 11.50 -7.59
CA GLY A 261 24.51 11.18 -8.69
C GLY A 261 23.87 10.56 -9.93
N GLU A 262 22.54 10.36 -9.93
CA GLU A 262 21.80 9.77 -11.04
C GLU A 262 21.16 10.87 -11.92
N SER A 263 21.20 10.71 -13.24
CA SER A 263 20.46 11.61 -14.13
C SER A 263 18.97 11.24 -14.13
N SER A 264 18.10 12.21 -14.42
CA SER A 264 16.64 11.98 -14.45
C SER A 264 16.23 10.88 -15.43
N VAL A 265 16.89 10.75 -16.58
CA VAL A 265 16.61 9.71 -17.57
C VAL A 265 17.11 8.33 -17.08
N ALA A 266 18.24 8.28 -16.39
CA ALA A 266 18.76 7.05 -15.80
C ALA A 266 17.83 6.56 -14.67
N ALA A 267 17.39 7.49 -13.79
CA ALA A 267 16.42 7.22 -12.73
C ALA A 267 15.11 6.70 -13.32
N LEU A 268 14.59 7.35 -14.36
CA LEU A 268 13.34 6.94 -15.01
C LEU A 268 13.43 5.51 -15.55
N ARG A 269 14.53 5.16 -16.25
CA ARG A 269 14.71 3.80 -16.78
C ARG A 269 14.80 2.76 -15.66
N ARG A 270 15.52 3.06 -14.59
CA ARG A 270 15.66 2.17 -13.42
C ARG A 270 14.31 1.97 -12.73
N GLU A 271 13.60 3.04 -12.38
CA GLU A 271 12.31 2.95 -11.68
C GLU A 271 11.27 2.16 -12.50
N ILE A 272 11.15 2.45 -13.80
CA ILE A 272 10.22 1.74 -14.68
C ILE A 272 10.60 0.26 -14.78
N LYS A 273 11.90 -0.05 -14.87
CA LYS A 273 12.37 -1.44 -14.90
C LYS A 273 12.08 -2.17 -13.58
N GLU A 274 12.30 -1.51 -12.45
CA GLU A 274 12.05 -2.04 -11.11
C GLU A 274 10.54 -2.26 -10.85
N GLU A 275 9.69 -1.30 -11.23
CA GLU A 275 8.25 -1.36 -10.96
C GLU A 275 7.45 -2.21 -11.97
N THR A 276 7.90 -2.30 -13.22
CA THR A 276 7.08 -2.88 -14.31
C THR A 276 7.77 -3.95 -15.15
N THR A 277 9.09 -4.13 -14.98
CA THR A 277 9.99 -4.94 -15.81
C THR A 277 10.14 -4.47 -17.26
N LEU A 278 9.55 -3.33 -17.64
CA LEU A 278 9.58 -2.82 -19.01
C LEU A 278 10.93 -2.15 -19.34
N ASP A 279 11.31 -2.25 -20.62
CA ASP A 279 12.36 -1.44 -21.22
C ASP A 279 11.70 -0.32 -22.03
N ILE A 280 12.10 0.92 -21.77
CA ILE A 280 11.50 2.11 -22.41
C ILE A 280 12.46 2.78 -23.39
N THR A 281 11.87 3.31 -24.46
CA THR A 281 12.54 4.05 -25.52
C THR A 281 11.82 5.39 -25.79
N ASN A 282 12.35 6.21 -26.67
CA ASN A 282 11.72 7.49 -27.10
C ASN A 282 11.31 8.38 -25.93
N ILE A 283 12.15 8.45 -24.89
CA ILE A 283 11.88 9.25 -23.69
C ILE A 283 11.88 10.73 -24.07
N ARG A 284 10.81 11.44 -23.75
CA ARG A 284 10.63 12.87 -24.01
C ARG A 284 10.11 13.56 -22.74
N PHE A 285 10.79 14.62 -22.31
CA PHE A 285 10.31 15.47 -21.23
C PHE A 285 9.04 16.20 -21.64
N VAL A 286 8.06 16.26 -20.77
CA VAL A 286 6.78 16.95 -20.98
C VAL A 286 6.69 18.20 -20.12
N LEU A 287 6.77 18.05 -18.81
CA LEU A 287 6.68 19.16 -17.85
C LEU A 287 7.30 18.80 -16.51
N ALA A 288 7.64 19.83 -15.74
CA ALA A 288 7.87 19.73 -14.30
C ALA A 288 6.66 20.29 -13.57
N GLN A 289 6.29 19.70 -12.43
CA GLN A 289 5.23 20.21 -11.57
C GLN A 289 5.59 20.04 -10.10
N ASP A 290 5.19 21.00 -9.29
CA ASP A 290 5.26 20.89 -7.84
C ASP A 290 4.04 20.13 -7.33
N CYS A 291 4.28 19.22 -6.38
CA CYS A 291 3.25 18.52 -5.63
C CYS A 291 3.54 18.69 -4.15
N ILE A 292 2.87 19.67 -3.52
CA ILE A 292 3.14 20.10 -2.15
C ILE A 292 2.00 19.63 -1.27
N GLN A 293 2.30 18.82 -0.25
CA GLN A 293 1.36 18.35 0.77
C GLN A 293 0.03 17.82 0.19
N SER A 294 0.15 17.02 -0.89
CA SER A 294 -1.04 16.42 -1.52
C SER A 294 -1.79 15.54 -0.54
N LYS A 295 -3.09 15.76 -0.41
CA LYS A 295 -3.97 14.91 0.39
C LYS A 295 -4.12 13.49 -0.19
N GLU A 296 -3.81 13.31 -1.47
CA GLU A 296 -3.85 12.02 -2.14
C GLU A 296 -2.62 11.15 -1.80
N PHE A 297 -1.51 11.74 -1.38
CA PHE A 297 -0.30 11.03 -0.98
C PHE A 297 -0.34 10.68 0.51
N TYR A 298 0.13 9.51 0.92
CA TYR A 298 -0.07 8.95 2.28
C TYR A 298 0.58 9.73 3.42
N ARG A 299 1.52 10.64 3.13
CA ARG A 299 2.18 11.49 4.13
C ARG A 299 2.46 12.89 3.57
N ASP A 300 2.76 13.85 4.45
CA ASP A 300 3.21 15.15 4.03
C ASP A 300 4.52 15.05 3.27
N ALA A 301 4.53 15.59 2.07
CA ALA A 301 5.69 15.60 1.20
C ALA A 301 5.65 16.79 0.24
N HIS A 302 6.84 17.27 -0.13
CA HIS A 302 7.02 18.23 -1.22
C HIS A 302 7.80 17.53 -2.33
N PHE A 303 7.14 17.25 -3.44
CA PHE A 303 7.76 16.66 -4.63
C PHE A 303 7.94 17.70 -5.72
N VAL A 304 9.07 17.59 -6.44
CA VAL A 304 9.24 18.15 -7.77
C VAL A 304 9.19 16.98 -8.75
N LEU A 305 8.11 16.90 -9.52
CA LEU A 305 7.82 15.79 -10.43
C LEU A 305 8.32 16.13 -11.83
N LEU A 306 9.32 15.43 -12.33
CA LEU A 306 9.80 15.51 -13.70
C LEU A 306 9.06 14.45 -14.54
N ASN A 307 8.14 14.91 -15.37
CA ASN A 307 7.22 14.05 -16.10
C ASN A 307 7.62 13.89 -17.56
N TYR A 308 7.56 12.65 -18.02
CA TYR A 308 7.99 12.24 -19.35
C TYR A 308 6.88 11.48 -20.09
N THR A 309 7.04 11.36 -21.40
CA THR A 309 6.45 10.30 -22.19
C THR A 309 7.55 9.35 -22.62
N ALA A 310 7.23 8.07 -22.78
CA ALA A 310 8.11 7.03 -23.28
C ALA A 310 7.34 6.01 -24.11
N ARG A 311 8.02 5.12 -24.80
CA ARG A 311 7.43 3.98 -25.50
C ARG A 311 8.06 2.66 -25.08
N CYS A 312 7.27 1.60 -25.09
CA CYS A 312 7.73 0.21 -25.05
C CYS A 312 7.29 -0.51 -26.32
N ALA A 313 8.00 -1.58 -26.70
CA ALA A 313 7.65 -2.38 -27.86
C ALA A 313 6.53 -3.37 -27.54
N GLY A 314 5.56 -3.52 -28.43
CA GLY A 314 4.42 -4.44 -28.27
C GLY A 314 3.43 -3.99 -27.20
N ALA A 315 2.62 -4.93 -26.70
CA ALA A 315 1.83 -4.82 -25.48
C ALA A 315 2.36 -5.85 -24.46
N PRO A 316 3.55 -5.61 -23.88
CA PRO A 316 4.21 -6.60 -23.05
C PRO A 316 3.42 -6.86 -21.77
N GLN A 317 3.52 -8.10 -21.29
CA GLN A 317 3.02 -8.44 -19.97
C GLN A 317 3.84 -7.69 -18.93
N VAL A 318 3.18 -6.81 -18.16
CA VAL A 318 3.77 -6.06 -17.08
C VAL A 318 3.86 -6.98 -15.85
N LYS A 319 5.04 -7.03 -15.25
CA LYS A 319 5.21 -7.67 -13.95
C LYS A 319 5.46 -6.58 -12.92
N LEU A 320 4.45 -6.32 -12.11
CA LEU A 320 4.52 -5.33 -11.05
C LEU A 320 5.39 -5.85 -9.89
N ASN A 321 6.05 -4.92 -9.21
CA ASN A 321 6.64 -5.17 -7.89
C ASN A 321 5.59 -4.94 -6.79
N GLU A 322 6.00 -4.97 -5.53
CA GLU A 322 5.13 -4.79 -4.36
C GLU A 322 4.54 -3.38 -4.20
N GLU A 323 5.03 -2.37 -4.93
CA GLU A 323 4.57 -0.99 -4.81
C GLU A 323 3.24 -0.73 -5.55
N ALA A 324 2.92 -1.56 -6.55
CA ALA A 324 1.72 -1.44 -7.34
C ALA A 324 0.86 -2.70 -7.27
N ARG A 325 -0.46 -2.52 -7.15
CA ARG A 325 -1.45 -3.61 -7.00
C ARG A 325 -1.99 -4.12 -8.32
N GLU A 326 -2.14 -3.21 -9.28
CA GLU A 326 -2.87 -3.47 -10.53
C GLU A 326 -2.28 -2.60 -11.63
N TYR A 327 -2.31 -3.09 -12.85
CA TYR A 327 -2.01 -2.28 -14.03
C TYR A 327 -3.09 -2.44 -15.10
N ARG A 328 -3.21 -1.44 -15.97
CA ARG A 328 -4.05 -1.47 -17.17
C ARG A 328 -3.38 -0.75 -18.31
N TRP A 329 -3.52 -1.30 -19.51
CA TRP A 329 -3.29 -0.60 -20.74
C TRP A 329 -4.61 0.01 -21.21
N VAL A 330 -4.66 1.33 -21.37
CA VAL A 330 -5.88 2.07 -21.71
C VAL A 330 -5.57 3.22 -22.67
N THR A 331 -6.54 3.66 -23.44
CA THR A 331 -6.39 4.89 -24.21
C THR A 331 -6.29 6.10 -23.29
N VAL A 332 -5.69 7.21 -23.74
CA VAL A 332 -5.60 8.45 -22.95
C VAL A 332 -7.00 8.94 -22.52
N THR A 333 -8.00 8.80 -23.37
CA THR A 333 -9.39 9.17 -23.04
C THR A 333 -9.96 8.30 -21.93
N GLN A 334 -9.70 6.98 -21.95
CA GLN A 334 -10.11 6.09 -20.88
C GLN A 334 -9.35 6.40 -19.57
N ALA A 335 -8.04 6.67 -19.65
CA ALA A 335 -7.24 7.07 -18.50
C ALA A 335 -7.81 8.31 -17.81
N LEU A 336 -8.20 9.34 -18.56
CA LEU A 336 -8.81 10.56 -18.03
C LEU A 336 -10.17 10.32 -17.34
N ALA A 337 -10.89 9.25 -17.71
CA ALA A 337 -12.15 8.86 -17.11
C ALA A 337 -11.97 7.99 -15.84
N MET A 338 -10.75 7.52 -15.54
CA MET A 338 -10.45 6.74 -14.33
C MET A 338 -10.31 7.65 -13.10
N SER A 339 -10.37 7.05 -11.92
CA SER A 339 -10.02 7.72 -10.66
C SER A 339 -8.49 7.84 -10.56
N ILE A 340 -7.94 8.87 -11.18
CA ILE A 340 -6.51 9.14 -11.26
C ILE A 340 -6.07 10.22 -10.27
N ASN A 341 -4.83 10.13 -9.78
CA ASN A 341 -4.25 11.18 -8.94
C ASN A 341 -4.04 12.48 -9.73
N GLN A 342 -4.06 13.59 -9.03
CA GLN A 342 -3.98 14.92 -9.64
C GLN A 342 -2.71 15.15 -10.46
N PRO A 343 -1.50 14.74 -10.02
CA PRO A 343 -0.31 14.88 -10.86
C PRO A 343 -0.39 14.16 -12.21
N THR A 344 -0.95 12.94 -12.22
CA THR A 344 -1.16 12.16 -13.45
C THR A 344 -2.19 12.83 -14.36
N ARG A 345 -3.27 13.41 -13.81
CA ARG A 345 -4.27 14.15 -14.56
C ARG A 345 -3.64 15.32 -15.32
N ILE A 346 -2.85 16.15 -14.62
CA ILE A 346 -2.16 17.28 -15.22
C ILE A 346 -1.25 16.83 -16.38
N LEU A 347 -0.51 15.72 -16.20
CA LEU A 347 0.35 15.20 -17.26
C LEU A 347 -0.44 14.71 -18.47
N LEU A 348 -1.53 13.96 -18.26
CA LEU A 348 -2.39 13.47 -19.35
C LEU A 348 -2.99 14.64 -20.14
N GLU A 349 -3.51 15.66 -19.46
CA GLU A 349 -4.07 16.85 -20.08
C GLU A 349 -3.00 17.63 -20.90
N ALA A 350 -1.77 17.75 -20.36
CA ALA A 350 -0.67 18.40 -21.08
C ALA A 350 -0.29 17.64 -22.35
N VAL A 351 -0.32 16.32 -22.35
CA VAL A 351 -0.03 15.49 -23.54
C VAL A 351 -1.14 15.63 -24.58
N VAL A 352 -2.40 15.70 -24.17
CA VAL A 352 -3.54 15.93 -25.11
C VAL A 352 -3.49 17.30 -25.75
N GLN A 353 -3.05 18.34 -25.01
CA GLN A 353 -2.97 19.73 -25.48
C GLN A 353 -1.76 19.99 -26.39
N GLN A 354 -0.72 19.12 -26.38
CA GLN A 354 0.41 19.28 -27.28
C GLN A 354 -0.04 18.93 -28.71
N PRO A 355 -0.07 19.89 -29.66
CA PRO A 355 -0.45 19.58 -31.04
C PRO A 355 0.53 18.59 -31.61
N GLN A 356 0.00 17.56 -32.33
CA GLN A 356 0.80 16.60 -33.11
C GLN A 356 1.65 17.33 -34.18
N LYS A 357 2.75 17.95 -33.77
CA LYS A 357 3.80 18.40 -34.69
C LYS A 357 4.62 17.18 -35.08
N ALA A 358 4.23 16.49 -36.17
CA ALA A 358 5.08 15.77 -37.10
C ALA A 358 4.39 14.57 -37.77
N LYS A 359 3.34 14.80 -38.53
CA LYS A 359 3.06 13.97 -39.72
C LYS A 359 2.81 14.92 -40.87
N GLY A 360 3.88 15.43 -41.52
CA GLY A 360 3.69 16.32 -42.65
C GLY A 360 4.88 17.16 -43.05
N SER A 361 6.06 16.59 -43.19
CA SER A 361 7.16 17.26 -43.92
C SER A 361 8.11 16.28 -44.61
N SER A 362 7.57 15.33 -45.34
CA SER A 362 8.35 14.40 -46.18
C SER A 362 7.76 14.23 -47.59
N GLN A 363 6.98 15.19 -48.12
CA GLN A 363 6.43 15.10 -49.45
C GLN A 363 6.45 16.42 -50.27
N LYS A 364 7.40 17.32 -50.04
CA LYS A 364 7.59 18.49 -50.94
C LYS A 364 9.06 18.78 -51.19
N ALA A 365 9.85 17.79 -51.53
CA ALA A 365 11.24 17.99 -52.00
C ALA A 365 11.60 17.07 -53.19
N LYS A 366 10.65 16.73 -54.06
CA LYS A 366 10.94 15.99 -55.29
C LYS A 366 10.17 16.51 -56.50
N GLU A 367 9.92 17.80 -56.63
CA GLU A 367 9.41 18.40 -57.90
C GLU A 367 9.96 19.79 -58.06
N LYS A 368 11.30 19.97 -58.17
CA LYS A 368 11.96 21.14 -58.77
C LYS A 368 13.40 20.79 -59.10
N SER A 369 13.59 19.84 -60.03
CA SER A 369 14.79 19.74 -60.84
C SER A 369 14.45 18.95 -62.11
N ASN A 370 13.72 19.58 -63.00
CA ASN A 370 13.71 19.34 -64.41
C ASN A 370 12.83 20.42 -65.03
N GLY A 371 13.52 21.44 -65.61
CA GLY A 371 12.99 22.52 -66.37
C GLY A 371 14.09 23.54 -66.59
#